data_3a331c598a0623999d6f05e6cb8a82f8
#
_entry.id   3a331c598a0623999d6f05e6cb8a82f8
#
_cell.length_a   1.000
_cell.length_b   1.000
_cell.length_c   1.000
_cell.angle_alpha   90.00
_cell.angle_beta   90.00
_cell.angle_gamma   90.00
#
_symmetry.space_group_name_H-M   'P 1'
#
loop_
_entity.id
_entity.type
_entity.pdbx_description
1 polymer ?
#
loop_
_entity_poly.entity_id
_entity_poly.type
_entity_poly.pdbx_seq_one_letter_code
_entity_poly.pdbx_strand_id
1 'polypeptide(L)'
;MNVKYGLIISSELLKEKEPDGSYTFAGLTQKTFSSISEQSGQEEALSELGKRILHNLDLTENIIDFIPKVNINHYRISSSIFSLASDFSDSLIVKVSDLPNYKDILSKIRSIGFTARQNSVTLSVYPDSTNTLISDDDSIIERTISELNFHNWFFENAGFPSNASNPIIIKPLADPKIDSHKSTVECVQKFYENFQKLDEETQNRLVIQNEESGYWNAVNLFKYFHVYLNEKYDEGMTLSYSNTADDRNSSELEKGVSVEPIVNIGAFHETWKGVVPVFLWSEKTSASSKTPVDYLSNSIPDFNYGIKWECDVKKRDKAIIKFTMPQEEDKVTEEVITTITKNKYKKSRDSSRAFNALYDASSKPQN
;
A
#
# COMPACT_ATOMS: atom_id res chain seq x y z
N MET A 1 -5.15 -17.60 17.34
CA MET A 1 -4.40 -16.40 16.90
C MET A 1 -4.94 -15.97 15.57
N ASN A 2 -5.17 -14.69 15.36
CA ASN A 2 -5.89 -14.28 14.16
C ASN A 2 -4.89 -13.95 13.07
N VAL A 3 -4.79 -14.81 12.06
CA VAL A 3 -4.21 -14.42 10.77
C VAL A 3 -4.96 -13.20 10.30
N LYS A 4 -4.23 -12.14 9.96
CA LYS A 4 -4.81 -10.91 9.46
C LYS A 4 -4.67 -10.89 7.95
N TYR A 5 -5.78 -10.61 7.27
CA TYR A 5 -5.81 -10.52 5.82
C TYR A 5 -5.84 -9.07 5.38
N GLY A 6 -5.14 -8.77 4.29
CA GLY A 6 -5.02 -7.44 3.72
C GLY A 6 -5.66 -7.37 2.33
N LEU A 7 -6.46 -6.33 2.11
CA LEU A 7 -6.99 -5.96 0.81
C LEU A 7 -6.00 -5.09 0.05
N ILE A 8 -5.88 -5.33 -1.25
CA ILE A 8 -5.03 -4.55 -2.15
C ILE A 8 -5.89 -3.63 -3.03
N ILE A 9 -5.71 -2.33 -2.91
CA ILE A 9 -6.21 -1.23 -3.76
C ILE A 9 -7.73 -1.12 -3.81
N SER A 10 -8.47 -2.12 -4.26
CA SER A 10 -9.91 -1.96 -4.54
C SER A 10 -10.78 -3.06 -3.95
N SER A 11 -12.03 -2.73 -3.64
CA SER A 11 -13.06 -3.65 -3.17
C SER A 11 -14.02 -4.00 -4.32
N GLU A 12 -14.16 -5.28 -4.63
CA GLU A 12 -15.11 -5.75 -5.64
C GLU A 12 -16.56 -5.66 -5.12
N LEU A 13 -16.77 -5.90 -3.82
CA LEU A 13 -18.09 -5.76 -3.21
C LEU A 13 -18.62 -4.32 -3.25
N LEU A 14 -17.76 -3.33 -3.00
CA LEU A 14 -18.16 -1.93 -3.09
C LEU A 14 -18.44 -1.51 -4.55
N LYS A 15 -17.65 -1.99 -5.51
CA LYS A 15 -17.88 -1.74 -6.95
C LYS A 15 -19.22 -2.30 -7.44
N GLU A 16 -19.59 -3.50 -7.01
CA GLU A 16 -20.85 -4.11 -7.41
C GLU A 16 -22.08 -3.41 -6.82
N LYS A 17 -21.91 -2.81 -5.65
CA LYS A 17 -22.99 -2.06 -5.00
C LYS A 17 -23.36 -0.78 -5.74
N GLU A 18 -22.39 -0.09 -6.31
CA GLU A 18 -22.58 1.15 -7.06
C GLU A 18 -21.86 1.04 -8.42
N PRO A 19 -22.48 0.45 -9.43
CA PRO A 19 -21.86 0.19 -10.73
C PRO A 19 -21.65 1.46 -11.57
N ASP A 20 -22.05 2.62 -11.08
CA ASP A 20 -21.85 3.93 -11.71
C ASP A 20 -20.40 4.41 -11.75
N GLY A 21 -19.48 3.65 -11.19
CA GLY A 21 -18.03 3.96 -11.14
C GLY A 21 -17.59 4.74 -9.90
N SER A 22 -18.50 5.04 -8.95
CA SER A 22 -18.19 5.78 -7.72
C SER A 22 -17.13 5.09 -6.84
N TYR A 23 -16.94 3.77 -7.00
CA TYR A 23 -15.91 2.97 -6.33
C TYR A 23 -14.72 2.60 -7.24
N THR A 24 -14.43 3.43 -8.24
CA THR A 24 -13.26 3.27 -9.12
C THR A 24 -12.32 4.46 -8.93
N PHE A 25 -11.03 4.18 -8.74
CA PHE A 25 -10.01 5.24 -8.65
C PHE A 25 -9.94 6.04 -9.95
N ALA A 26 -10.01 7.35 -9.83
CA ALA A 26 -9.97 8.29 -10.96
C ALA A 26 -8.54 8.78 -11.19
N GLY A 27 -7.92 8.34 -12.27
CA GLY A 27 -6.61 8.86 -12.71
C GLY A 27 -6.74 10.08 -13.63
N LEU A 28 -5.70 10.90 -13.68
CA LEU A 28 -5.53 11.95 -14.69
C LEU A 28 -4.15 11.76 -15.34
N THR A 29 -4.12 11.64 -16.66
CA THR A 29 -2.85 11.58 -17.39
C THR A 29 -2.31 12.95 -17.69
N GLN A 30 -0.98 13.09 -17.87
CA GLN A 30 -0.35 14.35 -18.28
C GLN A 30 -0.99 14.93 -19.56
N LYS A 31 -1.25 14.05 -20.54
CA LYS A 31 -1.89 14.46 -21.80
C LYS A 31 -3.28 15.04 -21.58
N THR A 32 -4.08 14.42 -20.70
CA THR A 32 -5.43 14.91 -20.38
C THR A 32 -5.36 16.24 -19.62
N PHE A 33 -4.46 16.36 -18.66
CA PHE A 33 -4.23 17.60 -17.91
C PHE A 33 -3.85 18.75 -18.86
N SER A 34 -2.87 18.55 -19.74
CA SER A 34 -2.46 19.55 -20.73
C SER A 34 -3.60 19.94 -21.65
N SER A 35 -4.40 18.97 -22.13
CA SER A 35 -5.57 19.25 -22.99
C SER A 35 -6.63 20.11 -22.28
N ILE A 36 -6.92 19.84 -21.00
CA ILE A 36 -7.85 20.68 -20.21
C ILE A 36 -7.27 22.09 -20.03
N SER A 37 -5.97 22.18 -19.70
CA SER A 37 -5.29 23.46 -19.52
C SER A 37 -5.32 24.32 -20.79
N GLU A 38 -5.11 23.72 -21.96
CA GLU A 38 -5.17 24.40 -23.26
C GLU A 38 -6.59 24.86 -23.64
N GLN A 39 -7.61 24.05 -23.33
CA GLN A 39 -9.00 24.31 -23.73
C GLN A 39 -9.74 25.22 -22.75
N SER A 40 -9.49 25.08 -21.45
CA SER A 40 -10.31 25.72 -20.40
C SER A 40 -9.48 26.50 -19.37
N GLY A 41 -8.16 26.54 -19.53
CA GLY A 41 -7.24 27.25 -18.65
C GLY A 41 -6.65 26.36 -17.55
N GLN A 42 -5.52 26.81 -17.01
CA GLN A 42 -4.77 26.09 -15.98
C GLN A 42 -5.56 25.91 -14.67
N GLU A 43 -6.35 26.90 -14.30
CA GLU A 43 -7.17 26.87 -13.08
C GLU A 43 -8.21 25.72 -13.13
N GLU A 44 -8.86 25.51 -14.27
CA GLU A 44 -9.80 24.39 -14.45
C GLU A 44 -9.08 23.04 -14.43
N ALA A 45 -7.88 22.93 -15.04
CA ALA A 45 -7.08 21.72 -14.99
C ALA A 45 -6.66 21.35 -13.54
N LEU A 46 -6.26 22.35 -12.74
CA LEU A 46 -5.95 22.17 -11.32
C LEU A 46 -7.19 21.79 -10.51
N SER A 47 -8.32 22.43 -10.78
CA SER A 47 -9.60 22.11 -10.14
C SER A 47 -10.02 20.66 -10.41
N GLU A 48 -9.94 20.21 -11.66
CA GLU A 48 -10.27 18.85 -12.06
C GLU A 48 -9.33 17.81 -11.41
N LEU A 49 -8.02 18.08 -11.36
CA LEU A 49 -7.05 17.24 -10.67
C LEU A 49 -7.38 17.12 -9.17
N GLY A 50 -7.64 18.23 -8.53
CA GLY A 50 -8.00 18.28 -7.12
C GLY A 50 -9.30 17.52 -6.80
N LYS A 51 -10.32 17.60 -7.66
CA LYS A 51 -11.57 16.82 -7.54
C LYS A 51 -11.30 15.31 -7.58
N ARG A 52 -10.46 14.87 -8.52
CA ARG A 52 -10.10 13.43 -8.65
C ARG A 52 -9.32 12.92 -7.44
N ILE A 53 -8.39 13.71 -6.93
CA ILE A 53 -7.65 13.36 -5.71
C ILE A 53 -8.61 13.22 -4.53
N LEU A 54 -9.54 14.16 -4.32
CA LEU A 54 -10.54 14.06 -3.26
C LEU A 54 -11.43 12.83 -3.42
N HIS A 55 -11.90 12.55 -4.64
CA HIS A 55 -12.66 11.33 -4.93
C HIS A 55 -11.87 10.06 -4.55
N ASN A 56 -10.58 9.99 -4.90
CA ASN A 56 -9.73 8.85 -4.57
C ASN A 56 -9.53 8.70 -3.05
N LEU A 57 -9.38 9.82 -2.35
CA LEU A 57 -9.28 9.83 -0.89
C LEU A 57 -10.60 9.42 -0.21
N ASP A 58 -11.75 9.88 -0.73
CA ASP A 58 -13.08 9.44 -0.26
C ASP A 58 -13.27 7.94 -0.45
N LEU A 59 -12.89 7.42 -1.60
CA LEU A 59 -12.93 5.99 -1.89
C LEU A 59 -12.03 5.19 -0.92
N THR A 60 -10.80 5.69 -0.69
CA THR A 60 -9.87 5.09 0.27
C THR A 60 -10.48 5.03 1.67
N GLU A 61 -11.08 6.11 2.17
CA GLU A 61 -11.75 6.14 3.47
C GLU A 61 -12.94 5.17 3.53
N ASN A 62 -13.75 5.13 2.47
CA ASN A 62 -14.89 4.21 2.38
C ASN A 62 -14.46 2.74 2.43
N ILE A 63 -13.36 2.38 1.76
CA ILE A 63 -12.81 1.02 1.82
C ILE A 63 -12.34 0.72 3.25
N ILE A 64 -11.62 1.62 3.90
CA ILE A 64 -11.12 1.46 5.28
C ILE A 64 -12.28 1.32 6.29
N ASP A 65 -13.39 2.02 6.10
CA ASP A 65 -14.60 1.88 6.93
C ASP A 65 -15.35 0.56 6.65
N PHE A 66 -15.20 0.02 5.45
CA PHE A 66 -15.92 -1.19 5.01
C PHE A 66 -15.23 -2.49 5.44
N ILE A 67 -13.91 -2.62 5.21
CA ILE A 67 -13.21 -3.90 5.28
C ILE A 67 -13.24 -4.59 6.64
N PRO A 68 -13.31 -3.90 7.81
CA PRO A 68 -13.45 -4.57 9.11
C PRO A 68 -14.77 -5.34 9.25
N LYS A 69 -15.83 -4.94 8.53
CA LYS A 69 -17.14 -5.58 8.54
C LYS A 69 -17.13 -6.96 7.89
N VAL A 70 -16.09 -7.21 7.08
CA VAL A 70 -15.84 -8.49 6.42
C VAL A 70 -14.54 -9.15 6.93
N ASN A 71 -14.14 -8.80 8.15
CA ASN A 71 -12.99 -9.37 8.86
C ASN A 71 -11.64 -9.17 8.16
N ILE A 72 -11.50 -8.08 7.40
CA ILE A 72 -10.26 -7.64 6.80
C ILE A 72 -9.76 -6.41 7.58
N ASN A 73 -8.51 -6.39 8.06
CA ASN A 73 -8.00 -5.37 8.95
C ASN A 73 -6.63 -4.80 8.54
N HIS A 74 -6.26 -5.03 7.29
CA HIS A 74 -5.12 -4.39 6.64
C HIS A 74 -5.52 -3.95 5.23
N TYR A 75 -4.98 -2.80 4.79
CA TYR A 75 -5.28 -2.26 3.47
C TYR A 75 -4.04 -1.66 2.82
N ARG A 76 -3.68 -2.19 1.64
CA ARG A 76 -2.68 -1.58 0.77
C ARG A 76 -3.35 -0.49 -0.04
N ILE A 77 -3.01 0.78 0.24
CA ILE A 77 -3.52 1.93 -0.51
C ILE A 77 -2.92 1.98 -1.91
N SER A 78 -3.64 2.60 -2.86
CA SER A 78 -3.13 2.82 -4.20
C SER A 78 -2.04 3.90 -4.21
N SER A 79 -0.92 3.66 -4.87
CA SER A 79 0.08 4.69 -5.13
C SER A 79 -0.44 5.81 -6.06
N SER A 80 -1.51 5.52 -6.82
CA SER A 80 -2.08 6.45 -7.81
C SER A 80 -3.13 7.41 -7.24
N ILE A 81 -3.32 7.50 -5.91
CA ILE A 81 -4.31 8.42 -5.31
C ILE A 81 -4.07 9.86 -5.77
N PHE A 82 -2.80 10.27 -5.84
CA PHE A 82 -2.38 11.64 -6.15
C PHE A 82 -1.90 11.82 -7.59
N SER A 83 -2.43 11.10 -8.56
CA SER A 83 -2.02 11.21 -9.98
C SER A 83 -1.49 12.61 -10.34
N LEU A 84 -0.27 12.72 -10.88
CA LEU A 84 0.38 13.97 -11.34
C LEU A 84 0.66 15.04 -10.25
N ALA A 85 0.44 14.77 -8.97
CA ALA A 85 0.63 15.77 -7.93
C ALA A 85 1.56 15.27 -6.81
N SER A 86 2.61 16.05 -6.50
CA SER A 86 3.49 15.85 -5.35
C SER A 86 4.21 17.15 -5.01
N ASP A 87 4.45 17.39 -3.73
CA ASP A 87 5.26 18.53 -3.28
C ASP A 87 6.77 18.22 -3.25
N PHE A 88 7.16 16.97 -3.53
CA PHE A 88 8.52 16.47 -3.39
C PHE A 88 9.28 16.30 -4.70
N SER A 89 8.65 16.47 -5.84
CA SER A 89 9.29 16.27 -7.15
C SER A 89 9.12 17.48 -8.07
N ASP A 90 10.22 18.01 -8.52
CA ASP A 90 10.24 19.07 -9.54
C ASP A 90 9.88 18.56 -10.94
N SER A 91 9.90 17.24 -11.16
CA SER A 91 9.54 16.61 -12.43
C SER A 91 8.03 16.39 -12.58
N LEU A 92 7.24 16.51 -11.50
CA LEU A 92 5.79 16.44 -11.55
C LEU A 92 5.18 17.76 -11.95
N ILE A 93 4.02 17.68 -12.60
CA ILE A 93 3.39 18.84 -13.23
C ILE A 93 2.80 19.80 -12.22
N VAL A 94 2.37 19.30 -11.04
CA VAL A 94 1.60 20.07 -10.05
C VAL A 94 2.07 19.74 -8.64
N LYS A 95 2.25 20.76 -7.81
CA LYS A 95 2.39 20.57 -6.36
C LYS A 95 1.01 20.39 -5.74
N VAL A 96 0.91 19.47 -4.78
CA VAL A 96 -0.36 19.24 -4.04
C VAL A 96 -0.79 20.54 -3.33
N SER A 97 0.18 21.30 -2.79
CA SER A 97 -0.03 22.59 -2.13
C SER A 97 -0.62 23.68 -3.06
N ASP A 98 -0.43 23.55 -4.38
CA ASP A 98 -0.96 24.51 -5.36
C ASP A 98 -2.41 24.19 -5.79
N LEU A 99 -2.97 23.08 -5.36
CA LEU A 99 -4.35 22.70 -5.69
C LEU A 99 -5.35 23.60 -4.96
N PRO A 100 -6.42 24.07 -5.62
CA PRO A 100 -7.42 24.96 -5.03
C PRO A 100 -8.07 24.40 -3.76
N ASN A 101 -8.18 23.06 -3.68
CA ASN A 101 -8.80 22.32 -2.59
C ASN A 101 -7.78 21.64 -1.65
N TYR A 102 -6.55 22.16 -1.57
CA TYR A 102 -5.47 21.60 -0.74
C TYR A 102 -5.88 21.37 0.72
N LYS A 103 -6.61 22.33 1.32
CA LYS A 103 -7.10 22.21 2.70
C LYS A 103 -8.07 21.04 2.89
N ASP A 104 -8.92 20.81 1.90
CA ASP A 104 -9.88 19.69 1.93
C ASP A 104 -9.15 18.35 1.78
N ILE A 105 -8.12 18.31 0.92
CA ILE A 105 -7.23 17.14 0.77
C ILE A 105 -6.56 16.81 2.10
N LEU A 106 -5.94 17.78 2.79
CA LEU A 106 -5.33 17.55 4.10
C LEU A 106 -6.35 17.10 5.15
N SER A 107 -7.53 17.71 5.17
CA SER A 107 -8.61 17.31 6.07
C SER A 107 -9.03 15.87 5.83
N LYS A 108 -9.12 15.46 4.56
CA LYS A 108 -9.49 14.11 4.17
C LYS A 108 -8.40 13.08 4.55
N ILE A 109 -7.12 13.40 4.37
CA ILE A 109 -6.01 12.54 4.80
C ILE A 109 -6.07 12.30 6.31
N ARG A 110 -6.32 13.34 7.11
CA ARG A 110 -6.50 13.21 8.57
C ARG A 110 -7.71 12.34 8.93
N SER A 111 -8.81 12.48 8.20
CA SER A 111 -10.02 11.66 8.36
C SER A 111 -9.72 10.18 8.07
N ILE A 112 -8.99 9.88 7.00
CA ILE A 112 -8.52 8.51 6.67
C ILE A 112 -7.74 7.91 7.83
N GLY A 113 -6.76 8.65 8.38
CA GLY A 113 -5.98 8.17 9.51
C GLY A 113 -6.81 7.96 10.77
N PHE A 114 -7.78 8.83 11.05
CA PHE A 114 -8.72 8.66 12.15
C PHE A 114 -9.59 7.41 11.95
N THR A 115 -10.20 7.25 10.78
CA THR A 115 -11.06 6.11 10.43
C THR A 115 -10.29 4.78 10.52
N ALA A 116 -9.05 4.76 10.03
CA ALA A 116 -8.19 3.58 10.12
C ALA A 116 -7.91 3.17 11.58
N ARG A 117 -7.55 4.12 12.44
CA ARG A 117 -7.31 3.85 13.87
C ARG A 117 -8.58 3.41 14.59
N GLN A 118 -9.72 4.06 14.36
CA GLN A 118 -11.00 3.67 14.96
C GLN A 118 -11.42 2.24 14.59
N ASN A 119 -11.12 1.84 13.37
CA ASN A 119 -11.44 0.51 12.85
C ASN A 119 -10.32 -0.52 13.05
N SER A 120 -9.21 -0.14 13.70
CA SER A 120 -8.02 -1.00 13.88
C SER A 120 -7.48 -1.54 12.54
N VAL A 121 -7.60 -0.76 11.47
CA VAL A 121 -7.05 -1.05 10.15
C VAL A 121 -5.67 -0.45 10.05
N THR A 122 -4.69 -1.27 9.67
CA THR A 122 -3.34 -0.79 9.33
C THR A 122 -3.23 -0.57 7.83
N LEU A 123 -2.36 0.34 7.43
CA LEU A 123 -2.15 0.68 6.03
C LEU A 123 -0.75 0.31 5.57
N SER A 124 -0.60 0.04 4.29
CA SER A 124 0.68 -0.04 3.60
C SER A 124 0.57 0.69 2.26
N VAL A 125 1.70 1.00 1.66
CA VAL A 125 1.76 1.46 0.27
C VAL A 125 2.86 0.71 -0.48
N TYR A 126 2.60 0.45 -1.74
CA TYR A 126 3.59 -0.02 -2.70
C TYR A 126 3.72 1.06 -3.77
N PRO A 127 4.81 1.85 -3.76
CA PRO A 127 5.09 2.87 -4.76
C PRO A 127 5.15 2.32 -6.17
N ASP A 128 5.29 3.17 -7.17
CA ASP A 128 5.43 2.71 -8.55
C ASP A 128 6.54 1.66 -8.68
N SER A 129 6.29 0.64 -9.49
CA SER A 129 7.20 -0.50 -9.66
C SER A 129 8.54 -0.14 -10.32
N THR A 130 8.73 1.09 -10.77
CA THR A 130 9.98 1.59 -11.33
C THR A 130 10.91 2.23 -10.29
N ASN A 131 10.48 2.35 -9.03
CA ASN A 131 11.29 2.90 -7.96
C ASN A 131 12.37 1.94 -7.52
N THR A 132 13.62 2.40 -7.55
CA THR A 132 14.78 1.66 -7.08
C THR A 132 15.80 2.59 -6.43
N LEU A 133 16.45 2.10 -5.40
CA LEU A 133 17.61 2.77 -4.78
C LEU A 133 18.94 2.19 -5.29
N ILE A 134 18.89 1.20 -6.21
CA ILE A 134 20.07 0.65 -6.88
C ILE A 134 20.13 1.24 -8.29
N SER A 135 20.60 2.46 -8.42
CA SER A 135 20.81 3.09 -9.73
C SER A 135 22.03 4.01 -9.67
N ASP A 136 22.74 4.14 -10.78
CA ASP A 136 23.78 5.14 -10.99
C ASP A 136 23.23 6.41 -11.66
N ASP A 137 21.98 6.37 -12.12
CA ASP A 137 21.30 7.52 -12.71
C ASP A 137 20.68 8.35 -11.58
N ASP A 138 21.26 9.53 -11.34
CA ASP A 138 20.82 10.43 -10.28
C ASP A 138 19.35 10.86 -10.48
N SER A 139 18.88 10.97 -11.71
CA SER A 139 17.48 11.34 -11.99
C SER A 139 16.48 10.26 -11.53
N ILE A 140 16.85 8.98 -11.65
CA ILE A 140 16.07 7.86 -11.15
C ILE A 140 16.05 7.88 -9.61
N ILE A 141 17.19 8.16 -8.99
CA ILE A 141 17.33 8.22 -7.53
C ILE A 141 16.54 9.40 -6.96
N GLU A 142 16.68 10.60 -7.52
CA GLU A 142 15.94 11.79 -7.09
C GLU A 142 14.42 11.57 -7.19
N ARG A 143 13.94 11.01 -8.29
CA ARG A 143 12.53 10.65 -8.45
C ARG A 143 12.09 9.62 -7.41
N THR A 144 12.88 8.56 -7.18
CA THR A 144 12.56 7.54 -6.19
C THR A 144 12.49 8.12 -4.78
N ILE A 145 13.48 8.91 -4.37
CA ILE A 145 13.51 9.59 -3.07
C ILE A 145 12.27 10.48 -2.91
N SER A 146 11.97 11.29 -3.92
CA SER A 146 10.80 12.18 -3.91
C SER A 146 9.50 11.41 -3.72
N GLU A 147 9.31 10.30 -4.43
CA GLU A 147 8.10 9.49 -4.31
C GLU A 147 8.00 8.80 -2.94
N LEU A 148 9.10 8.27 -2.41
CA LEU A 148 9.12 7.64 -1.09
C LEU A 148 8.81 8.67 0.02
N ASN A 149 9.43 9.84 -0.01
CA ASN A 149 9.18 10.92 0.95
C ASN A 149 7.74 11.45 0.84
N PHE A 150 7.16 11.47 -0.38
CA PHE A 150 5.75 11.82 -0.56
C PHE A 150 4.79 10.82 0.07
N HIS A 151 5.06 9.52 -0.04
CA HIS A 151 4.26 8.52 0.65
C HIS A 151 4.40 8.61 2.18
N ASN A 152 5.59 8.93 2.69
CA ASN A 152 5.77 9.22 4.10
C ASN A 152 4.96 10.44 4.54
N TRP A 153 4.99 11.55 3.78
CA TRP A 153 4.18 12.74 4.02
C TRP A 153 2.68 12.42 4.15
N PHE A 154 2.16 11.52 3.31
CA PHE A 154 0.78 11.05 3.44
C PHE A 154 0.52 10.39 4.80
N PHE A 155 1.38 9.45 5.21
CA PHE A 155 1.23 8.76 6.49
C PHE A 155 1.37 9.69 7.68
N GLU A 156 2.26 10.66 7.66
CA GLU A 156 2.41 11.66 8.71
C GLU A 156 1.17 12.54 8.85
N ASN A 157 0.66 13.07 7.73
CA ASN A 157 -0.57 13.86 7.74
C ASN A 157 -1.80 13.04 8.15
N ALA A 158 -1.81 11.75 7.92
CA ALA A 158 -2.81 10.81 8.45
C ALA A 158 -2.61 10.52 9.95
N GLY A 159 -1.51 10.94 10.56
CA GLY A 159 -1.18 10.78 11.99
C GLY A 159 -0.74 9.35 12.35
N PHE A 160 -0.03 8.67 11.46
CA PHE A 160 0.61 7.38 11.74
C PHE A 160 2.05 7.58 12.24
N PRO A 161 2.53 6.77 13.21
CA PRO A 161 3.89 6.85 13.69
C PRO A 161 4.91 6.48 12.62
N SER A 162 6.11 7.09 12.63
CA SER A 162 7.19 6.83 11.68
C SER A 162 7.90 5.52 12.01
N ASN A 163 7.30 4.41 11.65
CA ASN A 163 7.85 3.06 11.79
C ASN A 163 7.18 2.08 10.82
N ALA A 164 7.67 0.86 10.75
CA ALA A 164 7.18 -0.18 9.84
C ALA A 164 5.77 -0.70 10.13
N SER A 165 5.00 -0.17 11.10
CA SER A 165 3.61 -0.60 11.33
C SER A 165 2.67 -0.20 10.18
N ASN A 166 3.06 0.84 9.42
CA ASN A 166 2.44 1.27 8.18
C ASN A 166 3.55 1.46 7.13
N PRO A 167 4.00 0.37 6.50
CA PRO A 167 5.22 0.36 5.70
C PRO A 167 5.04 0.97 4.31
N ILE A 168 6.14 1.52 3.80
CA ILE A 168 6.38 1.79 2.39
C ILE A 168 7.21 0.63 1.86
N ILE A 169 6.66 -0.16 0.93
CA ILE A 169 7.29 -1.42 0.48
C ILE A 169 7.81 -1.26 -0.93
N ILE A 170 9.09 -1.51 -1.16
CA ILE A 170 9.71 -1.51 -2.49
C ILE A 170 10.46 -2.81 -2.77
N LYS A 171 10.77 -3.06 -4.05
CA LYS A 171 11.68 -4.14 -4.48
C LYS A 171 13.03 -3.56 -4.89
N PRO A 172 14.13 -4.33 -4.81
CA PRO A 172 15.44 -3.86 -5.27
C PRO A 172 15.50 -3.56 -6.77
N LEU A 173 14.83 -4.35 -7.61
CA LEU A 173 14.63 -4.29 -9.07
C LEU A 173 15.88 -4.56 -9.91
N ALA A 174 17.04 -4.01 -9.60
CA ALA A 174 18.25 -4.20 -10.40
C ALA A 174 18.85 -5.59 -10.18
N ASP A 175 19.03 -6.36 -11.25
CA ASP A 175 19.79 -7.61 -11.20
C ASP A 175 21.29 -7.29 -11.29
N PRO A 176 22.11 -7.59 -10.26
CA PRO A 176 23.52 -7.28 -10.26
C PRO A 176 24.30 -7.91 -11.44
N LYS A 177 23.85 -9.05 -11.91
CA LYS A 177 24.55 -9.80 -12.98
C LYS A 177 24.17 -9.34 -14.38
N ILE A 178 22.93 -8.86 -14.56
CA ILE A 178 22.37 -8.54 -15.88
C ILE A 178 22.33 -7.03 -16.09
N ASP A 179 21.74 -6.30 -15.15
CA ASP A 179 21.37 -4.89 -15.35
C ASP A 179 22.48 -3.91 -14.95
N SER A 180 23.30 -4.23 -13.93
CA SER A 180 24.25 -3.27 -13.38
C SER A 180 25.72 -3.56 -13.73
N HIS A 181 26.05 -4.76 -14.22
CA HIS A 181 27.43 -5.23 -14.40
C HIS A 181 28.32 -5.10 -13.15
N LYS A 182 27.71 -4.92 -11.98
CA LYS A 182 28.36 -4.75 -10.68
C LYS A 182 28.29 -6.03 -9.85
N SER A 183 29.16 -6.14 -8.86
CA SER A 183 29.01 -7.19 -7.86
C SER A 183 27.77 -6.94 -6.99
N THR A 184 27.20 -7.99 -6.42
CA THR A 184 26.08 -7.90 -5.49
C THR A 184 26.36 -6.94 -4.34
N VAL A 185 27.58 -6.96 -3.82
CA VAL A 185 28.02 -6.09 -2.73
C VAL A 185 27.99 -4.62 -3.14
N GLU A 186 28.49 -4.27 -4.33
CA GLU A 186 28.45 -2.89 -4.86
C GLU A 186 27.01 -2.41 -5.03
N CYS A 187 26.10 -3.26 -5.52
CA CYS A 187 24.68 -2.93 -5.63
C CYS A 187 24.04 -2.61 -4.27
N VAL A 188 24.31 -3.42 -3.25
CA VAL A 188 23.76 -3.23 -1.90
C VAL A 188 24.39 -2.02 -1.21
N GLN A 189 25.68 -1.73 -1.45
CA GLN A 189 26.31 -0.51 -0.96
C GLN A 189 25.69 0.73 -1.60
N LYS A 190 25.43 0.71 -2.91
CA LYS A 190 24.78 1.80 -3.62
C LYS A 190 23.34 2.01 -3.14
N PHE A 191 22.60 0.93 -2.89
CA PHE A 191 21.31 1.01 -2.23
C PHE A 191 21.40 1.74 -0.89
N TYR A 192 22.34 1.35 -0.03
CA TYR A 192 22.50 1.94 1.29
C TYR A 192 22.88 3.42 1.24
N GLU A 193 23.80 3.79 0.34
CA GLU A 193 24.16 5.20 0.10
C GLU A 193 22.95 6.06 -0.30
N ASN A 194 22.07 5.53 -1.15
CA ASN A 194 20.86 6.23 -1.59
C ASN A 194 19.75 6.19 -0.53
N PHE A 195 19.65 5.10 0.25
CA PHE A 195 18.77 4.99 1.41
C PHE A 195 19.05 6.08 2.45
N GLN A 196 20.30 6.38 2.71
CA GLN A 196 20.71 7.44 3.65
C GLN A 196 20.34 8.87 3.17
N LYS A 197 19.93 9.05 1.91
CA LYS A 197 19.42 10.33 1.39
C LYS A 197 17.93 10.54 1.64
N LEU A 198 17.21 9.50 2.06
CA LEU A 198 15.80 9.61 2.46
C LEU A 198 15.66 10.38 3.77
N ASP A 199 14.51 11.01 4.00
CA ASP A 199 14.18 11.55 5.31
C ASP A 199 14.16 10.43 6.36
N GLU A 200 14.55 10.71 7.59
CA GLU A 200 14.65 9.73 8.68
C GLU A 200 13.32 8.97 8.89
N GLU A 201 12.21 9.68 8.83
CA GLU A 201 10.88 9.12 8.97
C GLU A 201 10.54 8.16 7.82
N THR A 202 11.04 8.44 6.62
CA THR A 202 10.89 7.56 5.45
C THR A 202 11.75 6.32 5.59
N GLN A 203 13.01 6.47 6.06
CA GLN A 203 13.89 5.34 6.36
C GLN A 203 13.25 4.37 7.36
N ASN A 204 12.65 4.89 8.42
CA ASN A 204 11.98 4.11 9.46
C ASN A 204 10.75 3.34 8.98
N ARG A 205 10.14 3.75 7.84
CA ARG A 205 8.99 3.07 7.22
C ARG A 205 9.37 2.12 6.11
N LEU A 206 10.57 2.29 5.54
CA LEU A 206 10.94 1.56 4.34
C LEU A 206 11.13 0.07 4.64
N VAL A 207 10.50 -0.75 3.81
CA VAL A 207 10.57 -2.20 3.87
C VAL A 207 10.92 -2.73 2.49
N ILE A 208 11.85 -3.67 2.44
CA ILE A 208 12.30 -4.25 1.17
C ILE A 208 11.67 -5.62 0.97
N GLN A 209 10.98 -5.80 -0.16
CA GLN A 209 10.32 -7.06 -0.50
C GLN A 209 11.15 -7.88 -1.49
N ASN A 210 11.19 -9.19 -1.29
CA ASN A 210 11.83 -10.09 -2.25
C ASN A 210 11.05 -10.14 -3.57
N GLU A 211 11.78 -10.46 -4.63
CA GLU A 211 11.20 -10.71 -5.94
C GLU A 211 10.64 -12.13 -6.02
N GLU A 212 9.54 -12.30 -6.74
CA GLU A 212 8.94 -13.63 -6.97
C GLU A 212 9.76 -14.48 -7.95
N SER A 213 10.54 -13.83 -8.78
CA SER A 213 11.49 -14.43 -9.72
C SER A 213 12.62 -13.42 -9.94
N GLY A 214 13.85 -13.88 -10.02
CA GLY A 214 15.00 -13.01 -10.21
C GLY A 214 16.07 -13.21 -9.15
N TYR A 215 17.05 -12.31 -9.17
CA TYR A 215 18.22 -12.43 -8.31
C TYR A 215 17.89 -12.19 -6.82
N TRP A 216 16.98 -11.26 -6.55
CA TRP A 216 16.61 -10.85 -5.19
C TRP A 216 15.48 -11.73 -4.61
N ASN A 217 15.65 -13.06 -4.73
CA ASN A 217 14.83 -14.02 -4.01
C ASN A 217 15.00 -13.87 -2.49
N ALA A 218 14.18 -14.56 -1.70
CA ALA A 218 14.17 -14.43 -0.25
C ALA A 218 15.57 -14.65 0.38
N VAL A 219 16.31 -15.66 -0.08
CA VAL A 219 17.63 -16.00 0.47
C VAL A 219 18.65 -14.89 0.20
N ASN A 220 18.74 -14.42 -1.06
CA ASN A 220 19.68 -13.35 -1.41
C ASN A 220 19.31 -12.04 -0.74
N LEU A 221 18.02 -11.72 -0.67
CA LEU A 221 17.55 -10.51 0.00
C LEU A 221 17.94 -10.52 1.47
N PHE A 222 17.66 -11.58 2.21
CA PHE A 222 18.02 -11.69 3.63
C PHE A 222 19.54 -11.59 3.83
N LYS A 223 20.31 -12.35 3.04
CA LYS A 223 21.77 -12.36 3.13
C LYS A 223 22.40 -10.98 2.96
N TYR A 224 21.91 -10.21 1.99
CA TYR A 224 22.58 -8.97 1.60
C TYR A 224 21.94 -7.73 2.22
N PHE A 225 20.61 -7.61 2.27
CA PHE A 225 19.94 -6.42 2.79
C PHE A 225 19.76 -6.45 4.31
N HIS A 226 19.80 -7.62 4.93
CA HIS A 226 19.73 -7.70 6.39
C HIS A 226 21.09 -8.06 7.00
N VAL A 227 21.62 -9.25 6.70
CA VAL A 227 22.85 -9.74 7.35
C VAL A 227 24.06 -8.87 6.97
N TYR A 228 24.36 -8.71 5.68
CA TYR A 228 25.55 -7.95 5.24
C TYR A 228 25.50 -6.48 5.65
N LEU A 229 24.33 -5.81 5.49
CA LEU A 229 24.21 -4.41 5.93
C LEU A 229 24.34 -4.27 7.44
N ASN A 230 23.78 -5.20 8.22
CA ASN A 230 23.94 -5.19 9.68
C ASN A 230 25.39 -5.41 10.10
N GLU A 231 26.11 -6.33 9.47
CA GLU A 231 27.53 -6.56 9.76
C GLU A 231 28.42 -5.35 9.40
N LYS A 232 28.08 -4.65 8.32
CA LYS A 232 28.89 -3.55 7.80
C LYS A 232 28.55 -2.19 8.40
N TYR A 233 27.29 -1.91 8.64
CA TYR A 233 26.78 -0.58 9.01
C TYR A 233 25.99 -0.57 10.33
N ASP A 234 25.87 -1.72 11.00
CA ASP A 234 25.04 -1.92 12.20
C ASP A 234 23.54 -1.60 11.94
N GLU A 235 23.09 -1.76 10.68
CA GLU A 235 21.76 -1.39 10.21
C GLU A 235 21.24 -2.36 9.16
N GLY A 236 20.58 -3.44 9.60
CA GLY A 236 19.90 -4.39 8.71
C GLY A 236 18.51 -3.90 8.33
N MET A 237 18.13 -4.03 7.04
CA MET A 237 16.82 -3.63 6.54
C MET A 237 15.69 -4.52 7.07
N THR A 238 14.51 -3.92 7.26
CA THR A 238 13.25 -4.64 7.48
C THR A 238 12.77 -5.25 6.17
N LEU A 239 12.41 -6.55 6.18
CA LEU A 239 12.11 -7.31 4.97
C LEU A 239 10.67 -7.80 4.93
N SER A 240 9.99 -7.60 3.79
CA SER A 240 8.67 -8.18 3.49
C SER A 240 8.83 -9.42 2.61
N TYR A 241 8.16 -10.50 2.99
CA TYR A 241 8.14 -11.74 2.22
C TYR A 241 7.04 -11.70 1.18
N SER A 242 7.39 -12.11 -0.05
CA SER A 242 6.44 -12.46 -1.10
C SER A 242 6.70 -13.91 -1.49
N ASN A 243 5.64 -14.74 -1.54
CA ASN A 243 5.80 -16.12 -1.98
C ASN A 243 6.31 -16.17 -3.42
N THR A 244 7.42 -16.88 -3.63
CA THR A 244 8.07 -17.00 -4.94
C THR A 244 7.48 -18.13 -5.79
N ALA A 245 7.79 -18.14 -7.09
CA ALA A 245 7.39 -19.23 -7.96
C ALA A 245 7.97 -20.58 -7.51
N ASP A 246 9.17 -20.56 -6.95
CA ASP A 246 9.87 -21.73 -6.45
C ASP A 246 9.23 -22.31 -5.19
N ASP A 247 8.70 -21.44 -4.32
CA ASP A 247 7.95 -21.84 -3.13
C ASP A 247 6.63 -22.55 -3.45
N ARG A 248 6.12 -22.38 -4.67
CA ARG A 248 4.82 -22.92 -5.14
C ARG A 248 4.91 -24.30 -5.80
N ASN A 249 6.09 -24.77 -6.13
CA ASN A 249 6.28 -26.12 -6.71
C ASN A 249 6.21 -27.18 -5.61
N SER A 250 4.99 -27.35 -5.04
CA SER A 250 4.69 -28.37 -4.04
C SER A 250 4.97 -29.81 -4.48
N SER A 251 5.16 -30.06 -5.78
CA SER A 251 5.62 -31.34 -6.28
C SER A 251 7.06 -31.69 -5.89
N GLU A 252 7.86 -30.72 -5.47
CA GLU A 252 9.20 -30.96 -4.91
C GLU A 252 9.15 -31.11 -3.36
N LEU A 253 8.10 -30.65 -2.70
CA LEU A 253 7.84 -30.93 -1.28
C LEU A 253 7.74 -32.44 -0.97
N GLU A 254 7.22 -33.23 -1.91
CA GLU A 254 7.18 -34.70 -1.78
C GLU A 254 8.58 -35.35 -1.86
N LYS A 255 9.60 -34.64 -2.34
CA LYS A 255 10.98 -35.11 -2.41
C LYS A 255 11.88 -34.71 -1.25
N GLY A 256 11.34 -34.09 -0.21
CA GLY A 256 12.04 -33.86 1.05
C GLY A 256 13.06 -32.69 1.03
N VAL A 257 12.93 -31.71 0.13
CA VAL A 257 13.94 -30.65 -0.08
C VAL A 257 13.45 -29.22 0.27
N SER A 258 12.24 -28.99 0.74
CA SER A 258 11.86 -27.60 1.03
C SER A 258 11.45 -27.35 2.48
N VAL A 259 12.46 -27.15 3.32
CA VAL A 259 12.35 -26.44 4.60
C VAL A 259 12.39 -24.90 4.37
N GLU A 260 12.71 -24.43 3.15
CA GLU A 260 13.05 -23.04 2.85
C GLU A 260 11.93 -22.00 3.04
N PRO A 261 10.67 -22.18 2.61
CA PRO A 261 9.67 -21.11 2.77
C PRO A 261 9.40 -20.77 4.24
N ILE A 262 9.30 -21.79 5.10
CA ILE A 262 9.02 -21.59 6.54
C ILE A 262 10.20 -20.90 7.23
N VAL A 263 11.42 -21.29 6.89
CA VAL A 263 12.65 -20.66 7.43
C VAL A 263 12.75 -19.21 6.96
N ASN A 264 12.47 -18.93 5.69
CA ASN A 264 12.49 -17.59 5.13
C ASN A 264 11.46 -16.67 5.79
N ILE A 265 10.23 -17.12 5.99
CA ILE A 265 9.18 -16.36 6.67
C ILE A 265 9.59 -16.04 8.12
N GLY A 266 10.15 -16.99 8.85
CA GLY A 266 10.63 -16.77 10.21
C GLY A 266 11.77 -15.76 10.27
N ALA A 267 12.76 -15.87 9.40
CA ALA A 267 13.87 -14.96 9.32
C ALA A 267 13.41 -13.52 8.97
N PHE A 268 12.49 -13.39 8.01
CA PHE A 268 11.92 -12.09 7.65
C PHE A 268 11.10 -11.50 8.79
N HIS A 269 10.32 -12.31 9.51
CA HIS A 269 9.55 -11.85 10.66
C HIS A 269 10.45 -11.19 11.73
N GLU A 270 11.62 -11.76 12.00
CA GLU A 270 12.55 -11.23 13.00
C GLU A 270 13.08 -9.84 12.64
N THR A 271 13.17 -9.50 11.35
CA THR A 271 13.62 -8.16 10.89
C THR A 271 12.66 -7.03 11.29
N TRP A 272 11.41 -7.34 11.67
CA TRP A 272 10.39 -6.35 12.03
C TRP A 272 10.47 -5.85 13.48
N LYS A 273 11.41 -6.36 14.26
CA LYS A 273 11.71 -5.89 15.62
C LYS A 273 10.46 -5.73 16.52
N GLY A 274 9.55 -6.70 16.46
CA GLY A 274 8.32 -6.73 17.27
C GLY A 274 7.10 -6.02 16.65
N VAL A 275 7.24 -5.40 15.50
CA VAL A 275 6.10 -4.91 14.70
C VAL A 275 5.51 -6.09 13.92
N VAL A 276 4.17 -6.16 13.80
CA VAL A 276 3.51 -7.22 13.04
C VAL A 276 3.82 -7.08 11.55
N PRO A 277 4.48 -8.05 10.93
CA PRO A 277 4.89 -8.00 9.52
C PRO A 277 3.73 -7.86 8.54
N VAL A 278 4.01 -7.23 7.41
CA VAL A 278 3.16 -7.21 6.23
C VAL A 278 3.85 -7.99 5.13
N PHE A 279 3.25 -9.11 4.73
CA PHE A 279 3.76 -10.00 3.70
C PHE A 279 2.76 -10.13 2.55
N LEU A 280 3.23 -10.49 1.37
CA LEU A 280 2.39 -10.67 0.19
C LEU A 280 2.15 -12.15 -0.09
N TRP A 281 0.88 -12.52 -0.31
CA TRP A 281 0.49 -13.81 -0.83
C TRP A 281 -0.20 -13.66 -2.17
N SER A 282 0.42 -14.22 -3.21
CA SER A 282 -0.08 -14.19 -4.57
C SER A 282 -0.14 -15.60 -5.15
N GLU A 283 -1.29 -15.99 -5.69
CA GLU A 283 -1.42 -17.23 -6.45
C GLU A 283 -1.63 -16.90 -7.92
N LYS A 284 -0.90 -17.57 -8.80
CA LYS A 284 -0.98 -17.37 -10.26
C LYS A 284 -1.52 -18.61 -10.95
N THR A 285 -2.13 -18.43 -12.11
CA THR A 285 -2.72 -19.53 -12.90
C THR A 285 -1.68 -20.52 -13.42
N SER A 286 -0.44 -20.09 -13.57
CA SER A 286 0.72 -20.94 -13.91
C SER A 286 2.02 -20.26 -13.46
N ALA A 287 3.12 -20.99 -13.40
CA ALA A 287 4.45 -20.47 -13.03
C ALA A 287 4.90 -19.30 -13.93
N SER A 288 4.55 -19.31 -15.22
CA SER A 288 4.88 -18.25 -16.19
C SER A 288 3.84 -17.11 -16.23
N SER A 289 2.69 -17.25 -15.56
CA SER A 289 1.64 -16.23 -15.60
C SER A 289 1.98 -15.04 -14.71
N LYS A 290 1.77 -13.82 -15.23
CA LYS A 290 1.78 -12.59 -14.42
C LYS A 290 0.42 -12.28 -13.81
N THR A 291 -0.62 -13.03 -14.18
CA THR A 291 -2.00 -12.75 -13.77
C THR A 291 -2.36 -13.56 -12.53
N PRO A 292 -2.81 -12.93 -11.45
CA PRO A 292 -3.31 -13.64 -10.27
C PRO A 292 -4.54 -14.50 -10.58
N VAL A 293 -4.75 -15.52 -9.75
CA VAL A 293 -6.00 -16.33 -9.77
C VAL A 293 -7.20 -15.50 -9.32
N ASP A 294 -8.40 -16.00 -9.59
CA ASP A 294 -9.62 -15.34 -9.14
C ASP A 294 -9.81 -15.46 -7.63
N TYR A 295 -9.59 -16.65 -7.08
CA TYR A 295 -9.75 -17.00 -5.67
C TYR A 295 -8.52 -17.72 -5.13
N LEU A 296 -8.30 -17.60 -3.83
CA LEU A 296 -7.26 -18.35 -3.13
C LEU A 296 -7.61 -19.86 -3.13
N SER A 297 -6.65 -20.69 -3.50
CA SER A 297 -6.80 -22.16 -3.57
C SER A 297 -6.00 -22.90 -2.49
N ASN A 298 -4.91 -22.30 -2.02
CA ASN A 298 -4.03 -22.90 -1.02
C ASN A 298 -4.18 -22.21 0.34
N SER A 299 -3.94 -22.94 1.40
CA SER A 299 -3.89 -22.39 2.75
C SER A 299 -2.71 -21.45 2.89
N ILE A 300 -2.99 -20.21 3.29
CA ILE A 300 -1.95 -19.26 3.67
C ILE A 300 -1.32 -19.76 4.98
N PRO A 301 0.02 -19.82 5.07
CA PRO A 301 0.68 -20.30 6.27
C PRO A 301 0.28 -19.51 7.52
N ASP A 302 -0.14 -20.20 8.56
CA ASP A 302 -0.43 -19.60 9.87
C ASP A 302 0.78 -19.78 10.78
N PHE A 303 1.36 -18.68 11.21
CA PHE A 303 2.48 -18.67 12.14
C PHE A 303 2.03 -18.09 13.48
N ASN A 304 2.58 -18.63 14.56
CA ASN A 304 2.25 -18.21 15.93
C ASN A 304 2.58 -16.74 16.25
N TYR A 305 3.20 -16.00 15.34
CA TYR A 305 3.67 -14.64 15.59
C TYR A 305 2.72 -13.54 15.10
N GLY A 306 1.66 -13.88 14.39
CA GLY A 306 0.81 -12.91 13.71
C GLY A 306 1.49 -12.28 12.49
N ILE A 307 0.86 -12.41 11.32
CA ILE A 307 1.31 -11.81 10.07
C ILE A 307 0.10 -11.16 9.40
N LYS A 308 0.30 -10.04 8.73
CA LYS A 308 -0.69 -9.43 7.85
C LYS A 308 -0.40 -9.88 6.43
N TRP A 309 -1.27 -10.70 5.87
CA TRP A 309 -1.12 -11.18 4.52
C TRP A 309 -1.91 -10.34 3.53
N GLU A 310 -1.23 -9.57 2.71
CA GLU A 310 -1.83 -8.90 1.55
C GLU A 310 -2.10 -9.93 0.46
N CYS A 311 -3.37 -10.10 0.09
CA CYS A 311 -3.79 -11.12 -0.85
C CYS A 311 -3.89 -10.56 -2.27
N ASP A 312 -2.97 -10.94 -3.17
CA ASP A 312 -3.00 -10.56 -4.57
C ASP A 312 -3.83 -11.56 -5.38
N VAL A 313 -5.13 -11.29 -5.47
CA VAL A 313 -6.12 -12.09 -6.20
C VAL A 313 -7.10 -11.18 -6.95
N LYS A 314 -7.69 -11.65 -8.07
CA LYS A 314 -8.58 -10.82 -8.89
C LYS A 314 -9.89 -10.46 -8.20
N LYS A 315 -10.49 -11.40 -7.45
CA LYS A 315 -11.77 -11.18 -6.76
C LYS A 315 -11.65 -10.47 -5.41
N ARG A 316 -10.42 -9.99 -5.08
CA ARG A 316 -10.15 -9.08 -3.95
C ARG A 316 -10.79 -9.55 -2.63
N ASP A 317 -11.62 -8.68 -2.03
CA ASP A 317 -12.35 -8.93 -0.79
C ASP A 317 -13.28 -10.16 -0.88
N LYS A 318 -13.94 -10.39 -2.01
CA LYS A 318 -14.73 -11.62 -2.23
C LYS A 318 -13.90 -12.88 -2.09
N ALA A 319 -12.68 -12.87 -2.62
CA ALA A 319 -11.79 -14.03 -2.50
C ALA A 319 -11.35 -14.25 -1.05
N ILE A 320 -11.05 -13.18 -0.32
CA ILE A 320 -10.67 -13.26 1.09
C ILE A 320 -11.84 -13.76 1.94
N ILE A 321 -13.05 -13.23 1.73
CA ILE A 321 -14.26 -13.66 2.45
C ILE A 321 -14.55 -15.14 2.20
N LYS A 322 -14.53 -15.56 0.95
CA LYS A 322 -14.75 -16.97 0.57
C LYS A 322 -13.73 -17.90 1.22
N PHE A 323 -12.47 -17.46 1.33
CA PHE A 323 -11.40 -18.21 1.95
C PHE A 323 -11.55 -18.29 3.47
N THR A 324 -11.95 -17.18 4.12
CA THR A 324 -12.05 -17.08 5.59
C THR A 324 -13.41 -17.52 6.15
N MET A 325 -14.49 -17.40 5.37
CA MET A 325 -15.87 -17.65 5.77
C MET A 325 -16.64 -18.46 4.70
N PRO A 326 -16.18 -19.65 4.31
CA PRO A 326 -16.64 -20.37 3.13
C PRO A 326 -18.11 -20.78 3.13
N GLN A 327 -18.80 -20.76 4.28
CA GLN A 327 -20.21 -21.19 4.41
C GLN A 327 -21.20 -20.01 4.58
N GLU A 328 -20.70 -18.77 4.66
CA GLU A 328 -21.51 -17.58 4.96
C GLU A 328 -21.41 -16.48 3.88
N GLU A 329 -20.78 -16.77 2.74
CA GLU A 329 -20.48 -15.78 1.69
C GLU A 329 -21.73 -14.96 1.29
N ASP A 330 -22.85 -15.62 1.02
CA ASP A 330 -24.09 -14.95 0.59
C ASP A 330 -24.74 -14.13 1.71
N LYS A 331 -24.76 -14.65 2.95
CA LYS A 331 -25.33 -13.97 4.11
C LYS A 331 -24.53 -12.73 4.51
N VAL A 332 -23.20 -12.86 4.55
CA VAL A 332 -22.30 -11.75 4.87
C VAL A 332 -22.46 -10.65 3.83
N THR A 333 -22.56 -10.98 2.57
CA THR A 333 -22.74 -10.02 1.48
C THR A 333 -24.05 -9.22 1.64
N GLU A 334 -25.19 -9.87 1.93
CA GLU A 334 -26.48 -9.21 2.12
C GLU A 334 -26.53 -8.36 3.41
N GLU A 335 -26.04 -8.88 4.56
CA GLU A 335 -26.03 -8.14 5.82
C GLU A 335 -25.11 -6.92 5.76
N VAL A 336 -23.93 -7.05 5.14
CA VAL A 336 -22.97 -5.96 4.98
C VAL A 336 -23.52 -4.87 4.06
N ILE A 337 -24.13 -5.23 2.93
CA ILE A 337 -24.77 -4.28 2.02
C ILE A 337 -25.89 -3.53 2.75
N THR A 338 -26.74 -4.23 3.52
CA THR A 338 -27.83 -3.64 4.31
C THR A 338 -27.30 -2.68 5.38
N THR A 339 -26.22 -3.05 6.09
CA THR A 339 -25.62 -2.24 7.16
C THR A 339 -24.97 -0.96 6.61
N ILE A 340 -24.29 -1.05 5.46
CA ILE A 340 -23.68 0.12 4.81
C ILE A 340 -24.76 1.12 4.38
N THR A 341 -25.86 0.62 3.82
CA THR A 341 -26.97 1.47 3.39
C THR A 341 -27.59 2.23 4.56
N LYS A 342 -27.81 1.58 5.71
CA LYS A 342 -28.33 2.21 6.94
C LYS A 342 -27.35 3.24 7.52
N ASN A 343 -26.06 2.97 7.50
CA ASN A 343 -25.03 3.87 8.07
C ASN A 343 -24.77 5.12 7.21
N LYS A 344 -24.92 5.04 5.88
CA LYS A 344 -24.81 6.21 4.98
C LYS A 344 -25.87 7.27 5.33
N TYR A 345 -27.10 6.85 5.64
CA TYR A 345 -28.16 7.76 6.08
C TYR A 345 -27.93 8.32 7.50
N LYS A 346 -27.30 7.56 8.38
CA LYS A 346 -26.99 8.01 9.76
C LYS A 346 -25.81 8.99 9.78
N LYS A 347 -24.72 8.68 9.07
CA LYS A 347 -23.50 9.54 9.01
C LYS A 347 -23.78 10.89 8.34
N SER A 348 -24.59 10.94 7.28
CA SER A 348 -25.03 12.20 6.66
C SER A 348 -25.84 13.09 7.61
N ARG A 349 -26.63 12.50 8.51
CA ARG A 349 -27.42 13.22 9.52
C ARG A 349 -26.56 13.70 10.69
N ASP A 350 -25.60 12.88 11.12
CA ASP A 350 -24.76 13.18 12.30
C ASP A 350 -23.62 14.15 11.96
N SER A 351 -23.04 14.08 10.75
CA SER A 351 -22.04 15.06 10.29
C SER A 351 -22.64 16.45 10.09
N SER A 352 -23.86 16.55 9.56
CA SER A 352 -24.56 17.83 9.44
C SER A 352 -24.90 18.44 10.83
N ARG A 353 -25.24 17.62 11.84
CA ARG A 353 -25.47 18.08 13.20
C ARG A 353 -24.20 18.50 13.93
N ALA A 354 -23.11 17.75 13.76
CA ALA A 354 -21.81 18.08 14.36
C ALA A 354 -21.21 19.34 13.75
N PHE A 355 -21.34 19.53 12.43
CA PHE A 355 -20.89 20.73 11.73
C PHE A 355 -21.67 21.97 12.18
N ASN A 356 -23.00 21.88 12.29
CA ASN A 356 -23.83 22.98 12.77
C ASN A 356 -23.54 23.31 14.25
N ALA A 357 -23.29 22.33 15.10
CA ALA A 357 -22.93 22.56 16.50
C ALA A 357 -21.56 23.25 16.69
N LEU A 358 -20.59 22.93 15.81
CA LEU A 358 -19.27 23.61 15.78
C LEU A 358 -19.37 25.04 15.25
N TYR A 359 -20.22 25.27 14.24
CA TYR A 359 -20.45 26.61 13.66
C TYR A 359 -21.14 27.53 14.67
N ASP A 360 -22.15 27.03 15.40
CA ASP A 360 -22.86 27.78 16.45
C ASP A 360 -21.98 28.08 17.68
N ALA A 361 -21.00 27.21 18.00
CA ALA A 361 -20.05 27.42 19.07
C ALA A 361 -18.98 28.48 18.73
N SER A 362 -18.61 28.62 17.45
CA SER A 362 -17.62 29.59 16.97
C SER A 362 -18.18 30.98 16.71
N SER A 363 -19.51 31.11 16.61
CA SER A 363 -20.21 32.39 16.32
C SER A 363 -20.69 33.15 17.53
N LYS A 364 -20.46 32.69 18.78
CA LYS A 364 -20.78 33.45 19.97
C LYS A 364 -19.67 34.43 20.31
N PRO A 365 -19.94 35.75 20.43
CA PRO A 365 -18.93 36.70 20.85
C PRO A 365 -18.50 36.38 22.28
N GLN A 366 -17.19 36.36 22.50
CA GLN A 366 -16.63 36.32 23.86
C GLN A 366 -16.93 37.68 24.54
N ASN A 367 -17.79 37.65 25.55
CA ASN A 367 -17.94 38.74 26.51
C ASN A 367 -16.86 38.62 27.58
#